data_bb91b51774bd1736d771d57c0c5f6dc1
#
_entry.id   bb91b51774bd1736d771d57c0c5f6dc1
#
_cell.length_a   1.000
_cell.length_b   1.000
_cell.length_c   1.000
_cell.angle_alpha   90.00
_cell.angle_beta   90.00
_cell.angle_gamma   90.00
#
_symmetry.space_group_name_H-M   'P 1'
#
loop_
_entity.id
_entity.type
_entity.pdbx_description
1 polymer ?
#
loop_
_entity_poly.entity_id
_entity_poly.type
_entity_poly.pdbx_seq_one_letter_code
_entity_poly.pdbx_strand_id
1 'polypeptide(L)'
;MSRLEKDQNGIDLMNKGEFVSLSEELTDDAVSIQDIDEVLQTLERATSVETEAEEPLIEESTSSVESDEAMSEEVELDLSAGEMDKTSDPIRVYMREMGVVPLLTREQEVSIAKRIERGQKRAEKGIARSPIAVVELFRIGDELAEGKLNIRDVVAFSDQMETEEHEDRSEEYLQWTIEGLQNIRQLYKRGLKEFDKFAAEQKLTRGKKTKKLLRYRRKLARTRLEIAQEIRGLHLKEAARQRLIAAIGAVYKETRNLEREVEQFAEKLKRKGLKPDKQKEFKKVIATAKKRLKDIELEHHLSPLEIKRSHQMIAISEAQTAQAKHELTEANLRLVVSIAKKYQNRGLQFLDLIQEGNLGLMKGVDKFDWRRGYKFSTYATWWIRQAITRAIADQARTIRIPVHMIEVINKLKNTSRELVRELGREPTTEEIAKKMDTSVDKVRKARKLMQDPISLETPIGENGDSQLGDLIEDKSSESPAARVITSNLREIAGDVLQTLSPREERVIRLRFGLDNGGHERTLEEVGQNFNVTRERIRQIEAKALRKLRHPSRARLLKNFLEGEG
;
A
#
# COMPACT_ATOMS: atom_id res chain seq x y z
N MET A 1 5.20 -57.57 -1.77
CA MET A 1 4.63 -56.72 -0.72
C MET A 1 5.37 -56.73 0.63
N SER A 2 6.49 -57.39 0.78
CA SER A 2 7.20 -57.50 2.07
C SER A 2 8.58 -56.81 2.14
N ARG A 3 8.97 -56.02 1.10
CA ARG A 3 10.21 -55.23 1.10
C ARG A 3 10.03 -53.73 1.27
N LEU A 4 8.82 -53.19 1.05
CA LEU A 4 8.52 -51.78 1.18
C LEU A 4 8.14 -51.36 2.62
N GLU A 5 7.66 -52.28 3.46
CA GLU A 5 7.36 -51.98 4.88
C GLU A 5 8.63 -51.86 5.77
N LYS A 6 9.77 -52.42 5.33
CA LYS A 6 11.02 -52.31 6.10
C LYS A 6 11.74 -50.96 5.93
N ASP A 7 11.52 -50.26 4.85
CA ASP A 7 12.22 -48.99 4.60
C ASP A 7 11.56 -47.80 5.32
N GLN A 8 10.22 -47.82 5.51
CA GLN A 8 9.52 -46.75 6.28
C GLN A 8 9.82 -46.77 7.77
N ASN A 9 9.98 -47.98 8.37
CA ASN A 9 10.34 -48.09 9.78
C ASN A 9 11.82 -47.74 10.05
N GLY A 10 12.71 -47.88 9.05
CA GLY A 10 14.14 -47.49 9.14
C GLY A 10 14.36 -45.99 9.18
N ILE A 11 13.60 -45.25 8.38
CA ILE A 11 13.67 -43.77 8.31
C ILE A 11 13.13 -43.11 9.59
N ASP A 12 12.03 -43.66 10.14
CA ASP A 12 11.46 -43.16 11.39
C ASP A 12 12.36 -43.40 12.62
N LEU A 13 13.19 -44.46 12.60
CA LEU A 13 14.15 -44.77 13.66
C LEU A 13 15.44 -43.93 13.56
N MET A 14 15.92 -43.64 12.35
CA MET A 14 17.06 -42.72 12.14
C MET A 14 16.70 -41.29 12.56
N ASN A 15 15.56 -40.76 12.15
CA ASN A 15 15.12 -39.42 12.54
C ASN A 15 14.88 -39.27 14.05
N LYS A 16 14.47 -40.33 14.74
CA LYS A 16 14.34 -40.33 16.21
C LYS A 16 15.71 -40.44 16.91
N GLY A 17 16.65 -41.17 16.33
CA GLY A 17 18.01 -41.34 16.86
C GLY A 17 18.84 -40.07 16.77
N GLU A 18 18.85 -39.41 15.63
CA GLU A 18 19.53 -38.11 15.44
C GLU A 18 18.90 -37.00 16.30
N PHE A 19 17.59 -37.00 16.46
CA PHE A 19 16.90 -36.04 17.32
C PHE A 19 17.26 -36.22 18.81
N VAL A 20 17.53 -37.44 19.24
CA VAL A 20 17.96 -37.74 20.62
C VAL A 20 19.44 -37.40 20.81
N SER A 21 20.34 -37.68 19.86
CA SER A 21 21.76 -37.35 19.95
C SER A 21 22.01 -35.84 19.91
N LEU A 22 21.39 -35.12 18.97
CA LEU A 22 21.43 -33.66 18.91
C LEU A 22 20.85 -32.97 20.19
N SER A 23 19.91 -33.63 20.87
CA SER A 23 19.36 -33.13 22.13
C SER A 23 20.23 -33.43 23.32
N GLU A 24 21.20 -34.36 23.24
CA GLU A 24 22.16 -34.69 24.29
C GLU A 24 23.45 -33.86 24.21
N GLU A 25 23.94 -33.51 23.01
CA GLU A 25 25.11 -32.63 22.80
C GLU A 25 24.87 -31.17 23.20
N LEU A 26 23.62 -30.72 23.25
CA LEU A 26 23.27 -29.34 23.70
C LEU A 26 23.32 -29.13 25.22
N THR A 27 23.95 -30.02 26.01
CA THR A 27 23.87 -29.98 27.48
C THR A 27 25.05 -29.32 28.19
N ASP A 28 26.16 -28.96 27.54
CA ASP A 28 27.36 -28.52 28.24
C ASP A 28 27.91 -27.18 27.76
N ASP A 29 27.25 -26.21 27.46
CA ASP A 29 27.72 -24.84 27.52
C ASP A 29 26.54 -23.88 27.26
N ALA A 30 26.67 -22.66 27.67
CA ALA A 30 25.68 -21.61 27.39
C ALA A 30 25.37 -21.62 25.89
N VAL A 31 24.27 -22.33 25.50
CA VAL A 31 23.84 -22.52 24.13
C VAL A 31 23.92 -21.18 23.40
N SER A 32 24.89 -21.03 22.53
CA SER A 32 25.09 -19.83 21.75
C SER A 32 23.91 -19.72 20.77
N ILE A 33 23.60 -18.51 20.33
CA ILE A 33 22.53 -18.28 19.32
C ILE A 33 22.82 -19.08 18.03
N GLN A 34 24.10 -19.36 17.77
CA GLN A 34 24.56 -20.16 16.64
C GLN A 34 24.11 -21.63 16.71
N ASP A 35 24.20 -22.24 17.91
CA ASP A 35 23.81 -23.67 18.10
C ASP A 35 22.30 -23.89 17.91
N ILE A 36 21.49 -22.90 18.27
CA ILE A 36 20.03 -22.95 18.04
C ILE A 36 19.70 -22.74 16.56
N ASP A 37 20.46 -21.91 15.87
CA ASP A 37 20.25 -21.68 14.43
C ASP A 37 20.71 -22.89 13.61
N GLU A 38 21.72 -23.64 14.03
CA GLU A 38 22.21 -24.87 13.39
C GLU A 38 21.19 -26.02 13.52
N VAL A 39 20.60 -26.18 14.69
CA VAL A 39 19.49 -27.16 14.92
C VAL A 39 18.25 -26.81 14.11
N LEU A 40 17.93 -25.53 13.96
CA LEU A 40 16.78 -25.08 13.13
C LEU A 40 17.06 -25.24 11.64
N GLN A 41 18.30 -25.07 11.17
CA GLN A 41 18.69 -25.32 9.79
C GLN A 41 18.65 -26.80 9.43
N THR A 42 19.03 -27.70 10.34
CA THR A 42 18.93 -29.14 10.14
C THR A 42 17.49 -29.63 10.12
N LEU A 43 16.61 -29.06 10.92
CA LEU A 43 15.17 -29.32 10.87
C LEU A 43 14.50 -28.79 9.57
N GLU A 44 14.95 -27.64 9.08
CA GLU A 44 14.47 -27.09 7.78
C GLU A 44 14.93 -27.91 6.57
N ARG A 45 16.13 -28.54 6.62
CA ARG A 45 16.58 -29.48 5.58
C ARG A 45 15.76 -30.78 5.59
N ALA A 46 15.35 -31.25 6.75
CA ALA A 46 14.51 -32.46 6.85
C ALA A 46 13.08 -32.24 6.33
N THR A 47 12.53 -31.02 6.47
CA THR A 47 11.18 -30.67 5.99
C THR A 47 11.12 -30.22 4.53
N SER A 48 12.23 -29.80 3.91
CA SER A 48 12.28 -29.40 2.50
C SER A 48 12.41 -30.55 1.51
N VAL A 49 12.62 -31.78 1.98
CA VAL A 49 12.70 -32.99 1.13
C VAL A 49 11.32 -33.56 0.76
N GLU A 50 10.24 -33.13 1.42
CA GLU A 50 8.90 -33.67 1.19
C GLU A 50 7.99 -32.85 0.24
N THR A 51 8.49 -31.81 -0.41
CA THR A 51 7.68 -30.98 -1.34
C THR A 51 8.26 -30.83 -2.74
N GLU A 52 8.77 -31.94 -3.33
CA GLU A 52 8.93 -32.04 -4.77
C GLU A 52 7.77 -32.89 -5.34
N ALA A 53 6.58 -32.27 -5.41
CA ALA A 53 5.50 -32.75 -6.27
C ALA A 53 5.44 -31.85 -7.51
N GLU A 54 5.62 -32.47 -8.66
CA GLU A 54 5.56 -31.90 -9.99
C GLU A 54 4.25 -31.13 -10.20
N GLU A 55 4.35 -29.79 -10.40
CA GLU A 55 3.25 -29.01 -10.99
C GLU A 55 3.39 -28.98 -12.50
N PRO A 56 2.30 -29.20 -13.26
CA PRO A 56 2.32 -29.18 -14.71
C PRO A 56 2.55 -27.75 -15.23
N LEU A 57 3.45 -27.62 -16.19
CA LEU A 57 3.68 -26.42 -16.99
C LEU A 57 2.39 -26.00 -17.71
N ILE A 58 1.75 -24.96 -17.23
CA ILE A 58 0.71 -24.26 -17.99
C ILE A 58 1.44 -23.29 -18.93
N GLU A 59 1.42 -23.62 -20.20
CA GLU A 59 1.75 -22.69 -21.28
C GLU A 59 0.66 -21.62 -21.33
N GLU A 60 0.88 -20.49 -20.67
CA GLU A 60 0.10 -19.29 -20.92
C GLU A 60 0.50 -18.71 -22.28
N SER A 61 -0.45 -18.74 -23.17
CA SER A 61 -0.42 -18.07 -24.46
C SER A 61 -0.24 -16.56 -24.27
N THR A 62 0.99 -16.09 -24.22
CA THR A 62 1.36 -14.70 -24.43
C THR A 62 1.25 -14.37 -25.92
N SER A 63 0.02 -14.22 -26.40
CA SER A 63 -0.23 -13.67 -27.71
C SER A 63 -0.18 -12.15 -27.65
N SER A 64 0.68 -11.57 -28.49
CA SER A 64 0.63 -10.23 -29.06
C SER A 64 1.03 -9.02 -28.22
N VAL A 65 2.32 -8.92 -27.83
CA VAL A 65 3.00 -7.62 -27.70
C VAL A 65 4.42 -7.68 -28.32
N GLU A 66 4.67 -8.57 -29.24
CA GLU A 66 5.92 -8.62 -30.00
C GLU A 66 5.69 -8.18 -31.44
N SER A 67 5.55 -6.88 -31.66
CA SER A 67 5.76 -6.30 -33.01
C SER A 67 5.89 -4.78 -32.97
N ASP A 68 6.90 -4.26 -32.31
CA ASP A 68 7.42 -2.91 -32.58
C ASP A 68 8.96 -2.90 -32.39
N GLU A 69 9.64 -3.93 -32.93
CA GLU A 69 11.07 -3.86 -33.24
C GLU A 69 11.23 -3.37 -34.68
N ALA A 70 10.97 -2.07 -34.88
CA ALA A 70 11.34 -1.40 -36.10
C ALA A 70 12.14 -0.15 -35.75
N MET A 71 13.45 -0.27 -35.97
CA MET A 71 14.41 0.83 -36.26
C MET A 71 14.32 2.04 -35.34
N SER A 72 15.01 1.95 -34.22
CA SER A 72 15.62 3.11 -33.60
C SER A 72 17.12 2.94 -33.71
N GLU A 73 17.79 3.85 -34.45
CA GLU A 73 19.23 4.00 -34.47
C GLU A 73 19.78 3.91 -33.05
N GLU A 74 20.72 2.99 -32.85
CA GLU A 74 21.48 2.85 -31.62
C GLU A 74 22.33 4.12 -31.44
N VAL A 75 21.79 5.11 -30.77
CA VAL A 75 22.60 6.14 -30.14
C VAL A 75 23.23 5.46 -28.92
N GLU A 76 24.44 4.95 -29.08
CA GLU A 76 25.29 4.54 -27.98
C GLU A 76 25.47 5.73 -27.05
N LEU A 77 24.78 5.71 -25.91
CA LEU A 77 25.10 6.61 -24.82
C LEU A 77 26.46 6.16 -24.27
N ASP A 78 27.51 6.93 -24.56
CA ASP A 78 28.82 6.76 -23.95
C ASP A 78 28.70 6.91 -22.43
N LEU A 79 28.71 5.76 -21.74
CA LEU A 79 28.64 5.66 -20.29
C LEU A 79 30.02 5.71 -19.64
N SER A 80 31.07 6.07 -20.40
CA SER A 80 32.39 6.27 -19.84
C SER A 80 32.40 7.53 -18.96
N ALA A 81 33.03 7.42 -17.78
CA ALA A 81 33.21 8.52 -16.84
C ALA A 81 34.22 9.52 -17.45
N GLY A 82 33.76 10.38 -18.36
CA GLY A 82 34.49 11.50 -18.88
C GLY A 82 34.60 12.61 -17.85
N GLU A 83 35.69 13.38 -17.97
CA GLU A 83 36.18 14.42 -17.07
C GLU A 83 35.13 15.33 -16.41
N MET A 84 35.44 15.74 -15.19
CA MET A 84 34.67 16.59 -14.28
C MET A 84 34.16 17.88 -14.91
N ASP A 85 33.11 17.85 -15.71
CA ASP A 85 32.26 19.02 -15.90
C ASP A 85 31.17 19.03 -14.82
N LYS A 86 31.17 20.10 -14.03
CA LYS A 86 30.11 20.39 -13.03
C LYS A 86 28.82 20.77 -13.76
N THR A 87 28.28 19.86 -14.54
CA THR A 87 27.00 20.05 -15.20
C THR A 87 25.87 19.88 -14.17
N SER A 88 25.06 20.92 -14.08
CA SER A 88 23.85 20.96 -13.24
C SER A 88 22.69 20.09 -13.77
N ASP A 89 22.90 19.28 -14.81
CA ASP A 89 21.88 18.42 -15.39
C ASP A 89 21.62 17.19 -14.50
N PRO A 90 20.41 17.05 -13.95
CA PRO A 90 20.06 15.93 -13.06
C PRO A 90 20.24 14.56 -13.74
N ILE A 91 20.02 14.46 -15.05
CA ILE A 91 20.17 13.20 -15.81
C ILE A 91 21.63 12.77 -15.79
N ARG A 92 22.57 13.69 -16.07
CA ARG A 92 24.00 13.38 -16.08
C ARG A 92 24.52 13.02 -14.69
N VAL A 93 24.04 13.70 -13.65
CA VAL A 93 24.38 13.37 -12.25
C VAL A 93 23.93 11.96 -11.92
N TYR A 94 22.68 11.60 -12.23
CA TYR A 94 22.14 10.26 -11.99
C TYR A 94 22.93 9.18 -12.74
N MET A 95 23.22 9.40 -14.05
CA MET A 95 23.99 8.44 -14.86
C MET A 95 25.40 8.23 -14.33
N ARG A 96 26.05 9.28 -13.85
CA ARG A 96 27.38 9.20 -13.23
C ARG A 96 27.36 8.39 -11.95
N GLU A 97 26.42 8.66 -11.04
CA GLU A 97 26.30 7.93 -9.77
C GLU A 97 25.97 6.46 -10.00
N MET A 98 25.02 6.17 -10.88
CA MET A 98 24.71 4.80 -11.31
C MET A 98 25.92 4.09 -11.92
N GLY A 99 26.79 4.83 -12.66
CA GLY A 99 27.98 4.31 -13.31
C GLY A 99 29.07 3.81 -12.37
N VAL A 100 29.09 4.25 -11.11
CA VAL A 100 30.09 3.85 -10.10
C VAL A 100 29.90 2.40 -9.62
N VAL A 101 28.66 1.93 -9.59
CA VAL A 101 28.33 0.60 -9.06
C VAL A 101 28.65 -0.50 -10.09
N PRO A 102 29.48 -1.51 -9.75
CA PRO A 102 29.81 -2.59 -10.67
C PRO A 102 28.62 -3.52 -10.91
N LEU A 103 28.58 -4.15 -12.09
CA LEU A 103 27.58 -5.16 -12.43
C LEU A 103 27.80 -6.44 -11.62
N LEU A 104 26.71 -7.08 -11.22
CA LEU A 104 26.74 -8.35 -10.49
C LEU A 104 26.88 -9.55 -11.45
N THR A 105 27.64 -10.55 -11.02
CA THR A 105 27.60 -11.87 -11.64
C THR A 105 26.39 -12.66 -11.14
N ARG A 106 25.94 -13.68 -11.89
CA ARG A 106 24.83 -14.56 -11.48
C ARG A 106 25.02 -15.15 -10.07
N GLU A 107 26.25 -15.53 -9.75
CA GLU A 107 26.58 -16.10 -8.42
C GLU A 107 26.43 -15.05 -7.31
N GLN A 108 26.80 -13.79 -7.59
CA GLN A 108 26.63 -12.68 -6.66
C GLN A 108 25.14 -12.34 -6.45
N GLU A 109 24.31 -12.32 -7.54
CA GLU A 109 22.86 -12.14 -7.43
C GLU A 109 22.25 -13.21 -6.51
N VAL A 110 22.59 -14.48 -6.71
CA VAL A 110 22.12 -15.59 -5.87
C VAL A 110 22.60 -15.45 -4.43
N SER A 111 23.85 -15.04 -4.21
CA SER A 111 24.39 -14.86 -2.85
C SER A 111 23.66 -13.75 -2.09
N ILE A 112 23.36 -12.63 -2.77
CA ILE A 112 22.59 -11.52 -2.19
C ILE A 112 21.14 -11.96 -1.92
N ALA A 113 20.49 -12.67 -2.84
CA ALA A 113 19.14 -13.19 -2.65
C ALA A 113 19.05 -14.15 -1.45
N LYS A 114 20.05 -15.02 -1.27
CA LYS A 114 20.17 -15.87 -0.08
C LYS A 114 20.37 -15.05 1.21
N ARG A 115 21.09 -13.92 1.16
CA ARG A 115 21.23 -13.00 2.32
C ARG A 115 19.89 -12.36 2.66
N ILE A 116 19.11 -11.92 1.66
CA ILE A 116 17.75 -11.36 1.85
C ILE A 116 16.88 -12.40 2.54
N GLU A 117 16.82 -13.61 2.01
CA GLU A 117 16.00 -14.68 2.56
C GLU A 117 16.40 -15.07 3.99
N ARG A 118 17.71 -15.20 4.27
CA ARG A 118 18.21 -15.48 5.63
C ARG A 118 17.82 -14.38 6.62
N GLY A 119 17.91 -13.09 6.19
CA GLY A 119 17.50 -11.97 7.01
C GLY A 119 16.00 -12.01 7.33
N GLN A 120 15.15 -12.24 6.31
CA GLN A 120 13.70 -12.36 6.50
C GLN A 120 13.35 -13.52 7.44
N LYS A 121 13.89 -14.71 7.21
CA LYS A 121 13.66 -15.87 8.07
C LYS A 121 14.14 -15.66 9.51
N ARG A 122 15.26 -14.92 9.70
CA ARG A 122 15.77 -14.59 11.04
C ARG A 122 14.86 -13.58 11.73
N ALA A 123 14.33 -12.58 11.04
CA ALA A 123 13.35 -11.65 11.58
C ALA A 123 12.06 -12.37 11.98
N GLU A 124 11.52 -13.23 11.13
CA GLU A 124 10.34 -14.06 11.42
C GLU A 124 10.54 -14.96 12.64
N LYS A 125 11.72 -15.60 12.76
CA LYS A 125 12.09 -16.38 13.95
C LYS A 125 12.08 -15.50 15.22
N GLY A 126 12.55 -14.26 15.11
CA GLY A 126 12.55 -13.29 16.21
C GLY A 126 11.13 -12.92 16.66
N ILE A 127 10.24 -12.65 15.70
CA ILE A 127 8.84 -12.32 15.95
C ILE A 127 8.12 -13.51 16.59
N ALA A 128 8.22 -14.68 15.98
CA ALA A 128 7.51 -15.88 16.41
C ALA A 128 7.94 -16.40 17.81
N ARG A 129 9.15 -16.08 18.26
CA ARG A 129 9.63 -16.41 19.61
C ARG A 129 9.10 -15.48 20.70
N SER A 130 8.58 -14.31 20.33
CA SER A 130 8.11 -13.31 21.29
C SER A 130 6.64 -13.52 21.64
N PRO A 131 6.29 -13.83 22.90
CA PRO A 131 4.91 -13.85 23.36
C PRO A 131 4.17 -12.53 23.11
N ILE A 132 4.87 -11.39 23.08
CA ILE A 132 4.31 -10.07 22.80
C ILE A 132 3.70 -10.05 21.40
N ALA A 133 4.44 -10.58 20.40
CA ALA A 133 3.93 -10.70 19.02
C ALA A 133 2.71 -11.61 18.93
N VAL A 134 2.70 -12.71 19.70
CA VAL A 134 1.55 -13.64 19.71
C VAL A 134 0.30 -12.96 20.26
N VAL A 135 0.43 -12.17 21.33
CA VAL A 135 -0.71 -11.42 21.89
C VAL A 135 -1.22 -10.37 20.92
N GLU A 136 -0.31 -9.66 20.23
CA GLU A 136 -0.72 -8.69 19.21
C GLU A 136 -1.36 -9.38 17.98
N LEU A 137 -0.87 -10.56 17.63
CA LEU A 137 -1.49 -11.37 16.57
C LEU A 137 -2.93 -11.76 16.92
N PHE A 138 -3.23 -12.03 18.19
CA PHE A 138 -4.60 -12.29 18.63
C PHE A 138 -5.48 -11.04 18.50
N ARG A 139 -4.95 -9.84 18.76
CA ARG A 139 -5.68 -8.59 18.53
C ARG A 139 -6.00 -8.38 17.05
N ILE A 140 -5.02 -8.64 16.17
CA ILE A 140 -5.27 -8.62 14.72
C ILE A 140 -6.38 -9.60 14.34
N GLY A 141 -6.37 -10.80 14.92
CA GLY A 141 -7.42 -11.81 14.70
C GLY A 141 -8.80 -11.40 15.20
N ASP A 142 -8.87 -10.77 16.35
CA ASP A 142 -10.13 -10.26 16.91
C ASP A 142 -10.66 -9.08 16.04
N GLU A 143 -9.78 -8.17 15.57
CA GLU A 143 -10.12 -7.08 14.63
C GLU A 143 -10.58 -7.60 13.25
N LEU A 144 -9.99 -8.70 12.76
CA LEU A 144 -10.45 -9.39 11.54
C LEU A 144 -11.83 -9.99 11.71
N ALA A 145 -12.08 -10.66 12.86
CA ALA A 145 -13.38 -11.26 13.16
C ALA A 145 -14.49 -10.21 13.32
N GLU A 146 -14.14 -9.01 13.82
CA GLU A 146 -15.07 -7.87 13.93
C GLU A 146 -15.25 -7.10 12.60
N GLY A 147 -14.53 -7.46 11.52
CA GLY A 147 -14.59 -6.80 10.23
C GLY A 147 -13.93 -5.41 10.19
N LYS A 148 -13.11 -5.05 11.19
CA LYS A 148 -12.38 -3.78 11.24
C LYS A 148 -11.17 -3.73 10.30
N LEU A 149 -10.62 -4.92 9.99
CA LEU A 149 -9.49 -5.10 9.08
C LEU A 149 -9.90 -5.96 7.90
N ASN A 150 -9.36 -5.65 6.72
CA ASN A 150 -9.53 -6.50 5.56
C ASN A 150 -8.48 -7.62 5.59
N ILE A 151 -8.89 -8.86 5.29
CA ILE A 151 -7.99 -10.02 5.23
C ILE A 151 -6.85 -9.81 4.21
N ARG A 152 -7.15 -9.10 3.12
CA ARG A 152 -6.17 -8.75 2.08
C ARG A 152 -5.01 -7.89 2.58
N ASP A 153 -5.17 -7.17 3.69
CA ASP A 153 -4.11 -6.35 4.29
C ASP A 153 -3.24 -7.13 5.27
N VAL A 154 -3.73 -8.27 5.77
CA VAL A 154 -3.07 -9.06 6.80
C VAL A 154 -2.32 -10.26 6.22
N VAL A 155 -2.91 -10.98 5.25
CA VAL A 155 -2.36 -12.21 4.67
C VAL A 155 -1.98 -12.00 3.21
N ALA A 156 -0.87 -12.62 2.79
CA ALA A 156 -0.45 -12.65 1.40
C ALA A 156 -1.24 -13.75 0.65
N PHE A 157 -2.02 -13.33 -0.34
CA PHE A 157 -2.65 -14.25 -1.29
C PHE A 157 -1.60 -14.74 -2.29
N SER A 158 -1.78 -15.94 -2.84
CA SER A 158 -0.93 -16.43 -3.93
C SER A 158 -1.08 -15.53 -5.16
N ASP A 159 0.03 -15.21 -5.84
CA ASP A 159 0.04 -14.28 -6.99
C ASP A 159 -0.87 -14.71 -8.17
N GLN A 160 -1.28 -15.98 -8.22
CA GLN A 160 -2.24 -16.50 -9.21
C GLN A 160 -3.68 -16.02 -9.00
N MET A 161 -3.99 -15.35 -7.89
CA MET A 161 -5.35 -14.91 -7.50
C MET A 161 -5.59 -13.40 -7.66
N GLU A 162 -4.62 -12.63 -8.15
CA GLU A 162 -4.77 -11.20 -8.42
C GLU A 162 -5.41 -10.89 -9.80
N THR A 163 -5.75 -11.88 -10.61
CA THR A 163 -6.49 -11.71 -11.85
C THR A 163 -7.99 -11.54 -11.54
N GLU A 164 -8.58 -10.49 -12.10
CA GLU A 164 -9.95 -9.99 -11.83
C GLU A 164 -11.10 -10.98 -12.15
N GLU A 165 -10.80 -12.15 -12.69
CA GLU A 165 -11.80 -13.15 -13.14
C GLU A 165 -12.06 -14.30 -12.17
N HIS A 166 -11.37 -14.36 -11.00
CA HIS A 166 -11.60 -15.43 -10.04
C HIS A 166 -12.49 -14.97 -8.89
N GLU A 167 -13.47 -15.82 -8.55
CA GLU A 167 -14.37 -15.71 -7.41
C GLU A 167 -13.63 -15.22 -6.16
N ASP A 168 -14.25 -14.31 -5.42
CA ASP A 168 -13.66 -13.68 -4.25
C ASP A 168 -13.50 -14.71 -3.10
N ARG A 169 -12.38 -15.43 -3.10
CA ARG A 169 -12.03 -16.40 -2.04
C ARG A 169 -11.58 -15.75 -0.74
N SER A 170 -11.87 -14.48 -0.55
CA SER A 170 -11.52 -13.76 0.70
C SER A 170 -12.10 -14.43 1.92
N GLU A 171 -13.29 -15.05 1.82
CA GLU A 171 -13.95 -15.75 2.91
C GLU A 171 -13.22 -17.04 3.28
N GLU A 172 -12.72 -17.82 2.32
CA GLU A 172 -11.94 -19.04 2.57
C GLU A 172 -10.63 -18.71 3.30
N TYR A 173 -9.90 -17.68 2.82
CA TYR A 173 -8.68 -17.22 3.49
C TYR A 173 -8.95 -16.67 4.89
N LEU A 174 -10.08 -16.00 5.09
CA LEU A 174 -10.49 -15.51 6.40
C LEU A 174 -10.71 -16.71 7.35
N GLN A 175 -11.46 -17.72 6.92
CA GLN A 175 -11.73 -18.92 7.72
C GLN A 175 -10.44 -19.65 8.07
N TRP A 176 -9.59 -19.92 7.08
CA TRP A 176 -8.29 -20.56 7.28
C TRP A 176 -7.40 -19.78 8.26
N THR A 177 -7.36 -18.44 8.13
CA THR A 177 -6.59 -17.58 9.04
C THR A 177 -7.15 -17.64 10.46
N ILE A 178 -8.47 -17.59 10.62
CA ILE A 178 -9.13 -17.69 11.93
C ILE A 178 -8.87 -19.07 12.58
N GLU A 179 -8.90 -20.15 11.81
CA GLU A 179 -8.57 -21.49 12.31
C GLU A 179 -7.10 -21.58 12.76
N GLY A 180 -6.17 -21.09 11.96
CA GLY A 180 -4.76 -21.00 12.32
C GLY A 180 -4.54 -20.19 13.61
N LEU A 181 -5.22 -19.07 13.76
CA LEU A 181 -5.18 -18.24 14.97
C LEU A 181 -5.77 -18.97 16.19
N GLN A 182 -6.82 -19.76 16.02
CA GLN A 182 -7.37 -20.60 17.09
C GLN A 182 -6.39 -21.68 17.53
N ASN A 183 -5.69 -22.33 16.59
CA ASN A 183 -4.64 -23.29 16.87
C ASN A 183 -3.50 -22.65 17.67
N ILE A 184 -3.01 -21.48 17.22
CA ILE A 184 -1.99 -20.70 17.94
C ILE A 184 -2.48 -20.35 19.35
N ARG A 185 -3.75 -19.97 19.53
CA ARG A 185 -4.35 -19.64 20.84
C ARG A 185 -4.37 -20.85 21.78
N GLN A 186 -4.63 -22.06 21.26
CA GLN A 186 -4.56 -23.31 22.04
C GLN A 186 -3.12 -23.66 22.45
N LEU A 187 -2.18 -23.57 21.49
CA LEU A 187 -0.75 -23.79 21.73
C LEU A 187 -0.19 -22.79 22.75
N TYR A 188 -0.59 -21.53 22.65
CA TYR A 188 -0.17 -20.48 23.58
C TYR A 188 -0.66 -20.76 25.01
N LYS A 189 -1.94 -21.16 25.18
CA LYS A 189 -2.49 -21.57 26.47
C LYS A 189 -1.73 -22.77 27.06
N ARG A 190 -1.31 -23.73 26.21
CA ARG A 190 -0.46 -24.87 26.65
C ARG A 190 0.92 -24.37 27.07
N GLY A 191 1.52 -23.46 26.29
CA GLY A 191 2.82 -22.86 26.59
C GLY A 191 2.84 -22.10 27.93
N LEU A 192 1.78 -21.35 28.25
CA LEU A 192 1.64 -20.68 29.55
C LEU A 192 1.68 -21.67 30.73
N LYS A 193 0.91 -22.76 30.65
CA LYS A 193 0.91 -23.81 31.68
C LYS A 193 2.28 -24.48 31.86
N GLU A 194 3.03 -24.63 30.75
CA GLU A 194 4.39 -25.18 30.78
C GLU A 194 5.39 -24.17 31.37
N PHE A 195 5.22 -22.89 31.06
CA PHE A 195 6.01 -21.81 31.63
C PHE A 195 5.82 -21.70 33.14
N ASP A 196 4.60 -21.78 33.65
CA ASP A 196 4.31 -21.75 35.08
C ASP A 196 5.00 -22.90 35.82
N LYS A 197 4.97 -24.12 35.24
CA LYS A 197 5.69 -25.27 35.80
C LYS A 197 7.19 -25.08 35.77
N PHE A 198 7.74 -24.50 34.70
CA PHE A 198 9.15 -24.19 34.60
C PHE A 198 9.56 -23.12 35.62
N ALA A 199 8.80 -22.03 35.76
CA ALA A 199 9.06 -20.95 36.71
C ALA A 199 8.98 -21.43 38.17
N ALA A 200 8.01 -22.30 38.51
CA ALA A 200 7.88 -22.89 39.81
C ALA A 200 9.11 -23.77 40.17
N GLU A 201 9.55 -24.64 39.26
CA GLU A 201 10.72 -25.50 39.47
C GLU A 201 12.02 -24.69 39.55
N GLN A 202 12.13 -23.61 38.74
CA GLN A 202 13.28 -22.70 38.78
C GLN A 202 13.41 -22.00 40.13
N LYS A 203 12.31 -21.59 40.75
CA LYS A 203 12.27 -21.01 42.10
C LYS A 203 12.70 -22.03 43.16
N LEU A 204 12.19 -23.28 43.07
CA LEU A 204 12.53 -24.37 44.00
C LEU A 204 14.01 -24.76 43.94
N THR A 205 14.58 -24.79 42.75
CA THR A 205 15.97 -25.25 42.54
C THR A 205 17.00 -24.15 42.74
N ARG A 206 16.58 -22.89 43.04
CA ARG A 206 17.47 -21.70 43.15
C ARG A 206 18.45 -21.55 41.97
N GLY A 207 17.99 -21.91 40.75
CA GLY A 207 18.78 -21.83 39.53
C GLY A 207 19.74 -22.99 39.27
N LYS A 208 19.80 -24.03 40.14
CA LYS A 208 20.62 -25.23 39.87
C LYS A 208 20.01 -26.04 38.72
N LYS A 209 20.84 -26.48 37.76
CA LYS A 209 20.43 -27.29 36.61
C LYS A 209 20.01 -28.69 37.07
N THR A 210 18.71 -28.92 37.28
CA THR A 210 18.16 -30.26 37.60
C THR A 210 17.59 -30.93 36.35
N LYS A 211 17.61 -32.28 36.29
CA LYS A 211 17.01 -33.04 35.17
C LYS A 211 15.55 -32.66 34.94
N LYS A 212 14.78 -32.34 35.96
CA LYS A 212 13.39 -31.87 35.87
C LYS A 212 13.29 -30.50 35.22
N LEU A 213 14.11 -29.55 35.60
CA LEU A 213 14.16 -28.20 35.03
C LEU A 213 14.51 -28.26 33.54
N LEU A 214 15.49 -29.06 33.15
CA LEU A 214 15.83 -29.27 31.72
C LEU A 214 14.68 -29.87 30.92
N ARG A 215 13.94 -30.82 31.50
CA ARG A 215 12.76 -31.42 30.88
C ARG A 215 11.64 -30.40 30.63
N TYR A 216 11.36 -29.52 31.60
CA TYR A 216 10.39 -28.44 31.42
C TYR A 216 10.85 -27.40 30.38
N ARG A 217 12.14 -27.04 30.42
CA ARG A 217 12.74 -26.15 29.42
C ARG A 217 12.59 -26.71 27.98
N ARG A 218 12.90 -28.00 27.78
CA ARG A 218 12.73 -28.66 26.47
C ARG A 218 11.27 -28.67 26.01
N LYS A 219 10.31 -28.94 26.89
CA LYS A 219 8.88 -28.89 26.55
C LYS A 219 8.48 -27.49 26.11
N LEU A 220 8.82 -26.48 26.88
CA LEU A 220 8.51 -25.08 26.55
C LEU A 220 9.16 -24.66 25.22
N ALA A 221 10.37 -25.11 24.92
CA ALA A 221 11.03 -24.85 23.64
C ALA A 221 10.28 -25.49 22.46
N ARG A 222 9.78 -26.73 22.61
CA ARG A 222 8.97 -27.41 21.58
C ARG A 222 7.67 -26.65 21.32
N THR A 223 6.94 -26.27 22.34
CA THR A 223 5.68 -25.51 22.17
C THR A 223 5.93 -24.15 21.51
N ARG A 224 7.06 -23.47 21.83
CA ARG A 224 7.45 -22.24 21.13
C ARG A 224 7.77 -22.47 19.64
N LEU A 225 8.38 -23.61 19.29
CA LEU A 225 8.63 -23.98 17.89
C LEU A 225 7.35 -24.28 17.13
N GLU A 226 6.41 -25.03 17.75
CA GLU A 226 5.11 -25.29 17.18
C GLU A 226 4.34 -23.99 16.88
N ILE A 227 4.32 -23.04 17.82
CA ILE A 227 3.74 -21.72 17.62
C ILE A 227 4.44 -20.98 16.47
N ALA A 228 5.76 -21.06 16.38
CA ALA A 228 6.51 -20.40 15.31
C ALA A 228 6.21 -20.99 13.93
N GLN A 229 5.98 -22.30 13.83
CA GLN A 229 5.58 -22.96 12.58
C GLN A 229 4.19 -22.52 12.15
N GLU A 230 3.23 -22.50 13.06
CA GLU A 230 1.87 -22.02 12.77
C GLU A 230 1.84 -20.55 12.32
N ILE A 231 2.62 -19.66 12.97
CA ILE A 231 2.72 -18.25 12.56
C ILE A 231 3.28 -18.12 11.14
N ARG A 232 4.26 -18.95 10.75
CA ARG A 232 4.80 -18.96 9.39
C ARG A 232 3.76 -19.42 8.38
N GLY A 233 2.97 -20.45 8.74
CA GLY A 233 1.89 -20.95 7.89
C GLY A 233 0.83 -19.91 7.56
N LEU A 234 0.67 -18.85 8.35
CA LEU A 234 -0.30 -17.77 8.09
C LEU A 234 0.12 -16.82 6.95
N HIS A 235 1.34 -16.90 6.44
CA HIS A 235 1.84 -16.05 5.35
C HIS A 235 1.51 -14.56 5.52
N LEU A 236 1.88 -13.97 6.67
CA LEU A 236 1.55 -12.60 7.01
C LEU A 236 2.20 -11.60 6.03
N LYS A 237 1.42 -10.62 5.56
CA LYS A 237 1.92 -9.48 4.79
C LYS A 237 2.86 -8.60 5.61
N GLU A 238 3.66 -7.81 4.91
CA GLU A 238 4.64 -6.90 5.53
C GLU A 238 3.99 -5.94 6.53
N ALA A 239 2.82 -5.37 6.22
CA ALA A 239 2.10 -4.47 7.12
C ALA A 239 1.76 -5.14 8.47
N ALA A 240 1.26 -6.39 8.44
CA ALA A 240 0.98 -7.15 9.65
C ALA A 240 2.27 -7.47 10.41
N ARG A 241 3.36 -7.87 9.72
CA ARG A 241 4.66 -8.11 10.35
C ARG A 241 5.22 -6.87 11.03
N GLN A 242 5.16 -5.71 10.37
CA GLN A 242 5.60 -4.42 10.95
C GLN A 242 4.80 -4.05 12.20
N ARG A 243 3.49 -4.34 12.22
CA ARG A 243 2.66 -4.14 13.42
C ARG A 243 3.14 -5.00 14.59
N LEU A 244 3.49 -6.28 14.33
CA LEU A 244 4.05 -7.18 15.36
C LEU A 244 5.42 -6.68 15.88
N ILE A 245 6.28 -6.21 14.97
CA ILE A 245 7.59 -5.64 15.32
C ILE A 245 7.42 -4.35 16.14
N ALA A 246 6.48 -3.49 15.75
CA ALA A 246 6.18 -2.27 16.49
C ALA A 246 5.71 -2.55 17.93
N ALA A 247 4.89 -3.58 18.13
CA ALA A 247 4.45 -4.02 19.45
C ALA A 247 5.65 -4.47 20.34
N ILE A 248 6.56 -5.28 19.77
CA ILE A 248 7.80 -5.68 20.47
C ILE A 248 8.67 -4.45 20.78
N GLY A 249 8.79 -3.52 19.81
CA GLY A 249 9.56 -2.29 19.94
C GLY A 249 9.01 -1.36 21.02
N ALA A 250 7.69 -1.27 21.18
CA ALA A 250 7.04 -0.46 22.22
C ALA A 250 7.39 -0.97 23.62
N VAL A 251 7.26 -2.29 23.85
CA VAL A 251 7.61 -2.91 25.15
C VAL A 251 9.11 -2.81 25.41
N TYR A 252 9.95 -2.95 24.38
CA TYR A 252 11.40 -2.76 24.52
C TYR A 252 11.75 -1.32 24.91
N LYS A 253 11.13 -0.31 24.29
CA LYS A 253 11.34 1.10 24.63
C LYS A 253 10.95 1.39 26.08
N GLU A 254 9.79 0.89 26.52
CA GLU A 254 9.33 1.03 27.91
C GLU A 254 10.33 0.40 28.87
N THR A 255 10.74 -0.86 28.61
CA THR A 255 11.71 -1.57 29.43
C THR A 255 13.04 -0.83 29.52
N ARG A 256 13.57 -0.35 28.40
CA ARG A 256 14.83 0.39 28.34
C ARG A 256 14.77 1.73 29.07
N ASN A 257 13.66 2.44 29.00
CA ASN A 257 13.48 3.70 29.72
C ASN A 257 13.48 3.46 31.23
N LEU A 258 12.77 2.43 31.71
CA LEU A 258 12.76 2.05 33.11
C LEU A 258 14.14 1.59 33.62
N GLU A 259 14.89 0.82 32.81
CA GLU A 259 16.26 0.44 33.15
C GLU A 259 17.18 1.67 33.28
N ARG A 260 17.08 2.61 32.30
CA ARG A 260 17.85 3.86 32.36
C ARG A 260 17.50 4.72 33.58
N GLU A 261 16.20 4.81 33.91
CA GLU A 261 15.79 5.52 35.12
C GLU A 261 16.43 4.88 36.38
N VAL A 262 16.37 3.56 36.50
CA VAL A 262 16.99 2.83 37.61
C VAL A 262 18.48 3.10 37.68
N GLU A 263 19.21 3.06 36.56
CA GLU A 263 20.65 3.33 36.51
C GLU A 263 20.98 4.78 36.89
N GLN A 264 20.30 5.76 36.28
CA GLN A 264 20.52 7.18 36.54
C GLN A 264 20.26 7.56 38.00
N PHE A 265 19.17 7.08 38.58
CA PHE A 265 18.87 7.36 39.98
C PHE A 265 19.75 6.58 40.93
N ALA A 266 20.20 5.37 40.57
CA ALA A 266 21.19 4.62 41.32
C ALA A 266 22.57 5.32 41.34
N GLU A 267 23.01 5.90 40.22
CA GLU A 267 24.21 6.71 40.14
C GLU A 267 24.08 8.01 40.96
N LYS A 268 22.94 8.68 40.87
CA LYS A 268 22.66 9.87 41.68
C LYS A 268 22.71 9.55 43.19
N LEU A 269 22.23 8.38 43.60
CA LEU A 269 22.30 7.92 44.99
C LEU A 269 23.73 7.65 45.49
N LYS A 270 24.68 7.28 44.61
CA LYS A 270 26.08 7.05 44.94
C LYS A 270 26.87 8.35 45.21
N ARG A 271 26.36 9.52 44.78
CA ARG A 271 27.04 10.82 44.98
C ARG A 271 26.97 11.23 46.45
N LYS A 272 28.16 11.53 47.04
CA LYS A 272 28.27 12.01 48.43
C LYS A 272 27.67 13.41 48.55
N GLY A 273 26.87 13.66 49.63
CA GLY A 273 26.33 15.01 49.93
C GLY A 273 24.83 15.23 49.60
N LEU A 274 24.07 14.18 49.29
CA LEU A 274 22.64 14.31 49.05
C LEU A 274 21.83 14.50 50.35
N LYS A 275 20.87 15.44 50.32
CA LYS A 275 19.91 15.64 51.43
C LYS A 275 19.05 14.36 51.64
N PRO A 276 18.70 13.99 52.89
CA PRO A 276 18.00 12.73 53.18
C PRO A 276 16.64 12.62 52.51
N ASP A 277 15.95 13.74 52.29
CA ASP A 277 14.63 13.74 51.59
C ASP A 277 14.76 13.38 50.12
N LYS A 278 15.80 13.89 49.42
CA LYS A 278 16.07 13.52 48.02
C LYS A 278 16.49 12.06 47.87
N GLN A 279 17.19 11.52 48.89
CA GLN A 279 17.52 10.08 48.90
C GLN A 279 16.28 9.20 49.00
N LYS A 280 15.29 9.61 49.80
CA LYS A 280 14.00 8.90 49.92
C LYS A 280 13.22 8.94 48.63
N GLU A 281 13.18 10.11 47.95
CA GLU A 281 12.54 10.24 46.63
C GLU A 281 13.18 9.34 45.59
N PHE A 282 14.51 9.36 45.44
CA PHE A 282 15.21 8.53 44.47
C PHE A 282 15.01 7.03 44.75
N LYS A 283 15.00 6.61 46.02
CA LYS A 283 14.67 5.23 46.39
C LYS A 283 13.25 4.84 46.03
N LYS A 284 12.27 5.75 46.15
CA LYS A 284 10.89 5.51 45.72
C LYS A 284 10.79 5.34 44.21
N VAL A 285 11.42 6.22 43.42
CA VAL A 285 11.45 6.12 41.96
C VAL A 285 12.08 4.81 41.51
N ILE A 286 13.21 4.42 42.08
CA ILE A 286 13.84 3.13 41.76
C ILE A 286 12.94 1.95 42.14
N ALA A 287 12.22 2.02 43.25
CA ALA A 287 11.32 0.96 43.67
C ALA A 287 10.10 0.84 42.73
N THR A 288 9.53 1.96 42.30
CA THR A 288 8.41 1.98 41.34
C THR A 288 8.85 1.48 39.97
N ALA A 289 10.00 1.93 39.45
CA ALA A 289 10.53 1.46 38.17
C ALA A 289 10.85 -0.06 38.21
N LYS A 290 11.46 -0.56 39.30
CA LYS A 290 11.69 -1.99 39.47
C LYS A 290 10.40 -2.80 39.61
N LYS A 291 9.36 -2.24 40.22
CA LYS A 291 8.05 -2.88 40.30
C LYS A 291 7.45 -2.99 38.89
N ARG A 292 7.46 -1.90 38.12
CA ARG A 292 6.94 -1.92 36.75
C ARG A 292 7.70 -2.91 35.83
N LEU A 293 9.05 -3.00 35.97
CA LEU A 293 9.82 -4.01 35.24
C LEU A 293 9.38 -5.45 35.59
N LYS A 294 9.07 -5.73 36.86
CA LYS A 294 8.53 -7.03 37.26
C LYS A 294 7.11 -7.27 36.74
N ASP A 295 6.30 -6.22 36.71
CA ASP A 295 4.94 -6.31 36.16
C ASP A 295 5.00 -6.63 34.65
N ILE A 296 5.91 -5.99 33.88
CA ILE A 296 6.17 -6.30 32.47
C ILE A 296 6.64 -7.76 32.29
N GLU A 297 7.53 -8.23 33.18
CA GLU A 297 8.00 -9.63 33.17
C GLU A 297 6.86 -10.63 33.42
N LEU A 298 5.94 -10.29 34.29
CA LEU A 298 4.74 -11.12 34.56
C LEU A 298 3.71 -11.04 33.45
N GLU A 299 3.48 -9.84 32.88
CA GLU A 299 2.51 -9.62 31.79
C GLU A 299 2.91 -10.38 30.52
N HIS A 300 4.19 -10.31 30.16
CA HIS A 300 4.69 -10.87 28.90
C HIS A 300 5.41 -12.22 29.03
N HIS A 301 5.59 -12.73 30.24
CA HIS A 301 6.34 -13.97 30.53
C HIS A 301 7.75 -14.00 29.90
N LEU A 302 8.40 -12.82 29.81
CA LEU A 302 9.74 -12.62 29.26
C LEU A 302 10.58 -11.76 30.21
N SER A 303 11.83 -12.15 30.39
CA SER A 303 12.78 -11.27 31.10
C SER A 303 13.17 -10.05 30.27
N PRO A 304 13.51 -8.90 30.87
CA PRO A 304 13.99 -7.71 30.15
C PRO A 304 15.13 -8.00 29.17
N LEU A 305 16.01 -8.94 29.55
CA LEU A 305 17.11 -9.38 28.70
C LEU A 305 16.65 -10.11 27.44
N GLU A 306 15.63 -10.97 27.56
CA GLU A 306 15.07 -11.69 26.40
C GLU A 306 14.33 -10.73 25.46
N ILE A 307 13.59 -9.74 25.99
CA ILE A 307 12.96 -8.69 25.18
C ILE A 307 14.02 -7.92 24.38
N LYS A 308 15.11 -7.51 25.03
CA LYS A 308 16.24 -6.82 24.40
C LYS A 308 16.86 -7.66 23.28
N ARG A 309 17.13 -8.96 23.54
CA ARG A 309 17.71 -9.89 22.55
C ARG A 309 16.79 -10.09 21.37
N SER A 310 15.49 -10.29 21.58
CA SER A 310 14.51 -10.45 20.51
C SER A 310 14.44 -9.20 19.64
N HIS A 311 14.35 -8.01 20.24
CA HIS A 311 14.34 -6.75 19.51
C HIS A 311 15.64 -6.52 18.72
N GLN A 312 16.80 -6.76 19.32
CA GLN A 312 18.09 -6.61 18.63
C GLN A 312 18.23 -7.58 17.47
N MET A 313 17.82 -8.84 17.63
CA MET A 313 17.85 -9.83 16.55
C MET A 313 16.97 -9.40 15.38
N ILE A 314 15.76 -8.92 15.62
CA ILE A 314 14.84 -8.42 14.59
C ILE A 314 15.49 -7.21 13.89
N ALA A 315 15.93 -6.19 14.64
CA ALA A 315 16.50 -4.97 14.08
C ALA A 315 17.75 -5.23 13.22
N ILE A 316 18.66 -6.11 13.68
CA ILE A 316 19.84 -6.49 12.89
C ILE A 316 19.43 -7.23 11.62
N SER A 317 18.45 -8.14 11.72
CA SER A 317 17.99 -8.92 10.58
C SER A 317 17.30 -8.04 9.53
N GLU A 318 16.46 -7.09 9.95
CA GLU A 318 15.84 -6.10 9.04
C GLU A 318 16.89 -5.20 8.38
N ALA A 319 17.87 -4.70 9.14
CA ALA A 319 18.95 -3.88 8.58
C ALA A 319 19.77 -4.65 7.53
N GLN A 320 20.12 -5.92 7.83
CA GLN A 320 20.81 -6.79 6.87
C GLN A 320 20.01 -7.07 5.62
N THR A 321 18.70 -7.28 5.77
CA THR A 321 17.79 -7.50 4.64
C THR A 321 17.65 -6.24 3.79
N ALA A 322 17.46 -5.08 4.42
CA ALA A 322 17.36 -3.79 3.73
C ALA A 322 18.65 -3.46 2.96
N GLN A 323 19.82 -3.66 3.58
CA GLN A 323 21.10 -3.46 2.92
C GLN A 323 21.27 -4.40 1.72
N ALA A 324 20.95 -5.68 1.85
CA ALA A 324 21.07 -6.63 0.74
C ALA A 324 20.07 -6.30 -0.40
N LYS A 325 18.84 -5.85 -0.10
CA LYS A 325 17.89 -5.35 -1.11
C LYS A 325 18.44 -4.11 -1.83
N HIS A 326 19.05 -3.18 -1.09
CA HIS A 326 19.66 -1.98 -1.65
C HIS A 326 20.81 -2.33 -2.60
N GLU A 327 21.74 -3.19 -2.19
CA GLU A 327 22.85 -3.67 -3.02
C GLU A 327 22.35 -4.30 -4.35
N LEU A 328 21.30 -5.14 -4.28
CA LEU A 328 20.72 -5.75 -5.48
C LEU A 328 20.05 -4.73 -6.39
N THR A 329 19.34 -3.74 -5.80
CA THR A 329 18.67 -2.68 -6.55
C THR A 329 19.67 -1.77 -7.24
N GLU A 330 20.67 -1.27 -6.53
CA GLU A 330 21.69 -0.36 -7.08
C GLU A 330 22.44 -0.96 -8.25
N ALA A 331 22.87 -2.22 -8.14
CA ALA A 331 23.59 -2.92 -9.20
C ALA A 331 22.76 -3.13 -10.48
N ASN A 332 21.42 -3.03 -10.38
CA ASN A 332 20.50 -3.24 -11.51
C ASN A 332 19.82 -1.96 -12.01
N LEU A 333 20.21 -0.76 -11.54
CA LEU A 333 19.67 0.50 -12.03
C LEU A 333 19.93 0.71 -13.54
N ARG A 334 21.06 0.23 -14.05
CA ARG A 334 21.37 0.27 -15.50
C ARG A 334 20.34 -0.48 -16.34
N LEU A 335 19.78 -1.58 -15.84
CA LEU A 335 18.71 -2.31 -16.51
C LEU A 335 17.46 -1.45 -16.65
N VAL A 336 17.10 -0.69 -15.61
CA VAL A 336 15.95 0.21 -15.65
C VAL A 336 16.12 1.28 -16.73
N VAL A 337 17.28 1.90 -16.79
CA VAL A 337 17.60 2.93 -17.81
C VAL A 337 17.48 2.38 -19.23
N SER A 338 18.01 1.18 -19.48
CA SER A 338 17.93 0.52 -20.79
C SER A 338 16.51 0.25 -21.25
N ILE A 339 15.61 -0.07 -20.30
CA ILE A 339 14.19 -0.30 -20.58
C ILE A 339 13.46 1.02 -20.73
N ALA A 340 13.66 1.99 -19.81
CA ALA A 340 13.01 3.30 -19.84
C ALA A 340 13.30 4.08 -21.13
N LYS A 341 14.51 3.93 -21.71
CA LYS A 341 14.88 4.52 -23.01
C LYS A 341 13.89 4.17 -24.14
N LYS A 342 13.33 2.98 -24.14
CA LYS A 342 12.34 2.52 -25.15
C LYS A 342 10.95 3.21 -25.01
N TYR A 343 10.72 3.89 -23.89
CA TYR A 343 9.44 4.53 -23.56
C TYR A 343 9.50 6.06 -23.57
N GLN A 344 10.62 6.64 -24.01
CA GLN A 344 10.75 8.09 -24.18
C GLN A 344 9.70 8.65 -25.14
N ASN A 345 9.38 9.95 -24.99
CA ASN A 345 8.43 10.67 -25.83
C ASN A 345 6.99 10.13 -25.81
N ARG A 346 6.58 9.47 -24.72
CA ARG A 346 5.23 8.95 -24.53
C ARG A 346 4.42 9.74 -23.48
N GLY A 347 4.76 11.00 -23.24
CA GLY A 347 4.02 11.91 -22.35
C GLY A 347 4.59 12.07 -20.94
N LEU A 348 5.61 11.29 -20.57
CA LEU A 348 6.36 11.47 -19.31
C LEU A 348 7.80 11.84 -19.59
N GLN A 349 8.41 12.61 -18.69
CA GLN A 349 9.83 12.94 -18.75
C GLN A 349 10.68 11.70 -18.49
N PHE A 350 11.90 11.67 -19.05
CA PHE A 350 12.76 10.49 -18.96
C PHE A 350 13.15 10.13 -17.53
N LEU A 351 13.38 11.11 -16.66
CA LEU A 351 13.68 10.86 -15.24
C LEU A 351 12.50 10.24 -14.50
N ASP A 352 11.27 10.66 -14.83
CA ASP A 352 10.06 10.08 -14.21
C ASP A 352 9.88 8.63 -14.64
N LEU A 353 10.14 8.30 -15.92
CA LEU A 353 10.14 6.92 -16.40
C LEU A 353 11.16 6.05 -15.68
N ILE A 354 12.37 6.60 -15.42
CA ILE A 354 13.40 5.90 -14.65
C ILE A 354 12.92 5.66 -13.21
N GLN A 355 12.35 6.67 -12.54
CA GLN A 355 11.91 6.54 -11.16
C GLN A 355 10.76 5.52 -11.02
N GLU A 356 9.77 5.58 -11.90
CA GLU A 356 8.70 4.57 -11.94
C GLU A 356 9.26 3.16 -12.24
N GLY A 357 10.24 3.07 -13.14
CA GLY A 357 10.96 1.84 -13.41
C GLY A 357 11.75 1.34 -12.19
N ASN A 358 12.37 2.22 -11.40
CA ASN A 358 13.05 1.88 -10.15
C ASN A 358 12.06 1.33 -9.11
N LEU A 359 10.86 1.90 -9.00
CA LEU A 359 9.79 1.36 -8.16
C LEU A 359 9.38 -0.05 -8.61
N GLY A 360 9.32 -0.28 -9.92
CA GLY A 360 9.12 -1.61 -10.49
C GLY A 360 10.24 -2.58 -10.14
N LEU A 361 11.50 -2.16 -10.28
CA LEU A 361 12.69 -2.94 -9.91
C LEU A 361 12.65 -3.34 -8.43
N MET A 362 12.33 -2.41 -7.51
CA MET A 362 12.22 -2.70 -6.08
C MET A 362 11.17 -3.78 -5.78
N LYS A 363 9.99 -3.73 -6.46
CA LYS A 363 8.99 -4.79 -6.36
C LYS A 363 9.51 -6.13 -6.89
N GLY A 364 10.30 -6.09 -7.97
CA GLY A 364 10.98 -7.27 -8.51
C GLY A 364 11.97 -7.88 -7.51
N VAL A 365 12.75 -7.06 -6.80
CA VAL A 365 13.68 -7.52 -5.76
C VAL A 365 12.93 -8.20 -4.61
N ASP A 366 11.79 -7.66 -4.21
CA ASP A 366 10.99 -8.21 -3.11
C ASP A 366 10.38 -9.59 -3.40
N LYS A 367 10.04 -9.83 -4.67
CA LYS A 367 9.39 -11.07 -5.12
C LYS A 367 10.35 -12.06 -5.81
N PHE A 368 11.65 -11.75 -5.90
CA PHE A 368 12.62 -12.59 -6.58
C PHE A 368 12.92 -13.88 -5.82
N ASP A 369 12.70 -15.03 -6.48
CA ASP A 369 13.08 -16.35 -5.97
C ASP A 369 14.23 -16.94 -6.79
N TRP A 370 15.41 -17.01 -6.17
CA TRP A 370 16.63 -17.57 -6.77
C TRP A 370 16.54 -19.07 -7.05
N ARG A 371 15.60 -19.81 -6.41
CA ARG A 371 15.43 -21.26 -6.58
C ARG A 371 14.93 -21.63 -7.96
N ARG A 372 14.18 -20.74 -8.60
CA ARG A 372 13.68 -20.94 -9.97
C ARG A 372 14.79 -20.96 -11.02
N GLY A 373 16.02 -20.61 -10.68
CA GLY A 373 17.21 -20.75 -11.54
C GLY A 373 17.34 -19.71 -12.65
N TYR A 374 16.39 -18.81 -12.83
CA TYR A 374 16.46 -17.71 -13.81
C TYR A 374 17.38 -16.58 -13.34
N LYS A 375 17.95 -15.82 -14.30
CA LYS A 375 18.66 -14.58 -13.98
C LYS A 375 17.70 -13.55 -13.42
N PHE A 376 18.18 -12.74 -12.48
CA PHE A 376 17.36 -11.66 -11.90
C PHE A 376 16.82 -10.70 -12.97
N SER A 377 17.64 -10.34 -13.96
CA SER A 377 17.26 -9.44 -15.05
C SER A 377 16.02 -9.91 -15.82
N THR A 378 15.88 -11.23 -16.08
CA THR A 378 14.72 -11.79 -16.78
C THR A 378 13.42 -11.53 -16.01
N TYR A 379 13.44 -11.71 -14.70
CA TYR A 379 12.29 -11.48 -13.84
C TYR A 379 12.02 -9.98 -13.62
N ALA A 380 13.06 -9.21 -13.35
CA ALA A 380 12.97 -7.78 -13.10
C ALA A 380 12.43 -7.00 -14.31
N THR A 381 12.78 -7.40 -15.54
CA THR A 381 12.32 -6.76 -16.78
C THR A 381 10.79 -6.68 -16.84
N TRP A 382 10.09 -7.73 -16.42
CA TRP A 382 8.63 -7.74 -16.41
C TRP A 382 8.06 -6.69 -15.43
N TRP A 383 8.58 -6.62 -14.22
CA TRP A 383 8.14 -5.65 -13.20
C TRP A 383 8.45 -4.21 -13.58
N ILE A 384 9.65 -3.98 -14.15
CA ILE A 384 10.05 -2.65 -14.64
C ILE A 384 9.13 -2.20 -15.76
N ARG A 385 8.90 -3.07 -16.76
CA ARG A 385 8.00 -2.79 -17.89
C ARG A 385 6.59 -2.50 -17.40
N GLN A 386 6.05 -3.31 -16.52
CA GLN A 386 4.73 -3.14 -15.94
C GLN A 386 4.58 -1.80 -15.21
N ALA A 387 5.58 -1.41 -14.40
CA ALA A 387 5.56 -0.17 -13.67
C ALA A 387 5.60 1.04 -14.62
N ILE A 388 6.50 1.03 -15.61
CA ILE A 388 6.63 2.12 -16.61
C ILE A 388 5.34 2.24 -17.44
N THR A 389 4.79 1.14 -17.96
CA THR A 389 3.57 1.19 -18.78
C THR A 389 2.36 1.66 -17.98
N ARG A 390 2.26 1.25 -16.71
CA ARG A 390 1.21 1.71 -15.81
C ARG A 390 1.35 3.20 -15.48
N ALA A 391 2.57 3.67 -15.21
CA ALA A 391 2.83 5.09 -14.96
C ALA A 391 2.47 5.96 -16.17
N ILE A 392 2.84 5.52 -17.39
CA ILE A 392 2.43 6.21 -18.63
C ILE A 392 0.89 6.24 -18.74
N ALA A 393 0.22 5.14 -18.44
CA ALA A 393 -1.24 5.09 -18.49
C ALA A 393 -1.89 6.05 -17.48
N ASP A 394 -1.34 6.13 -16.27
CA ASP A 394 -1.93 6.91 -15.17
C ASP A 394 -1.59 8.40 -15.20
N GLN A 395 -0.42 8.79 -15.74
CA GLN A 395 0.15 10.14 -15.54
C GLN A 395 0.51 10.89 -16.84
N ALA A 396 0.63 10.20 -17.99
CA ALA A 396 1.13 10.82 -19.22
C ALA A 396 0.17 11.85 -19.84
N ARG A 397 -1.12 11.84 -19.45
CA ARG A 397 -2.14 12.73 -20.05
C ARG A 397 -2.56 13.82 -19.09
N THR A 398 -2.71 15.04 -19.59
CA THR A 398 -3.24 16.18 -18.83
C THR A 398 -4.62 15.87 -18.24
N ILE A 399 -5.48 15.20 -19.01
CA ILE A 399 -6.77 14.69 -18.53
C ILE A 399 -6.62 13.19 -18.34
N ARG A 400 -6.63 12.74 -17.08
CA ARG A 400 -6.47 11.32 -16.72
C ARG A 400 -7.57 10.46 -17.33
N ILE A 401 -7.18 9.36 -17.95
CA ILE A 401 -8.09 8.35 -18.52
C ILE A 401 -7.90 7.05 -17.72
N PRO A 402 -8.97 6.31 -17.36
CA PRO A 402 -8.86 5.02 -16.70
C PRO A 402 -8.04 4.01 -17.53
N VAL A 403 -7.27 3.14 -16.84
CA VAL A 403 -6.33 2.19 -17.48
C VAL A 403 -7.03 1.30 -18.51
N HIS A 404 -8.20 0.75 -18.19
CA HIS A 404 -8.97 -0.10 -19.13
C HIS A 404 -9.36 0.62 -20.44
N MET A 405 -9.59 1.94 -20.38
CA MET A 405 -9.86 2.74 -21.59
C MET A 405 -8.60 2.95 -22.42
N ILE A 406 -7.42 3.05 -21.78
CA ILE A 406 -6.15 3.15 -22.49
C ILE A 406 -5.83 1.85 -23.22
N GLU A 407 -6.15 0.70 -22.64
CA GLU A 407 -6.07 -0.61 -23.31
C GLU A 407 -6.96 -0.66 -24.55
N VAL A 408 -8.20 -0.19 -24.45
CA VAL A 408 -9.11 -0.08 -25.61
C VAL A 408 -8.51 0.85 -26.68
N ILE A 409 -7.96 2.00 -26.30
CA ILE A 409 -7.30 2.95 -27.21
C ILE A 409 -6.08 2.30 -27.89
N ASN A 410 -5.25 1.56 -27.16
CA ASN A 410 -4.10 0.85 -27.72
C ASN A 410 -4.54 -0.24 -28.70
N LYS A 411 -5.56 -1.04 -28.34
CA LYS A 411 -6.16 -2.03 -29.24
C LYS A 411 -6.70 -1.36 -30.52
N LEU A 412 -7.38 -0.22 -30.37
CA LEU A 412 -7.88 0.56 -31.51
C LEU A 412 -6.75 1.05 -32.42
N LYS A 413 -5.66 1.60 -31.85
CA LYS A 413 -4.49 2.04 -32.63
C LYS A 413 -3.86 0.88 -33.42
N ASN A 414 -3.68 -0.28 -32.78
CA ASN A 414 -3.08 -1.45 -33.40
C ASN A 414 -3.98 -1.99 -34.53
N THR A 415 -5.28 -2.17 -34.27
CA THR A 415 -6.26 -2.61 -35.27
C THR A 415 -6.36 -1.64 -36.44
N SER A 416 -6.32 -0.33 -36.18
CA SER A 416 -6.31 0.69 -37.23
C SER A 416 -5.07 0.58 -38.11
N ARG A 417 -3.86 0.39 -37.52
CA ARG A 417 -2.61 0.20 -38.29
C ARG A 417 -2.63 -1.07 -39.14
N GLU A 418 -3.17 -2.17 -38.61
CA GLU A 418 -3.34 -3.41 -39.36
C GLU A 418 -4.28 -3.21 -40.55
N LEU A 419 -5.44 -2.57 -40.36
CA LEU A 419 -6.39 -2.29 -41.41
C LEU A 419 -5.83 -1.35 -42.50
N VAL A 420 -5.01 -0.36 -42.12
CA VAL A 420 -4.28 0.49 -43.06
C VAL A 420 -3.34 -0.36 -43.94
N ARG A 421 -2.64 -1.34 -43.35
CA ARG A 421 -1.76 -2.27 -44.12
C ARG A 421 -2.55 -3.17 -45.06
N GLU A 422 -3.74 -3.63 -44.64
CA GLU A 422 -4.61 -4.51 -45.44
C GLU A 422 -5.36 -3.75 -46.57
N LEU A 423 -5.86 -2.58 -46.26
CA LEU A 423 -6.76 -1.81 -47.16
C LEU A 423 -6.02 -0.75 -48.01
N GLY A 424 -4.80 -0.37 -47.64
CA GLY A 424 -4.06 0.72 -48.29
C GLY A 424 -4.64 2.12 -48.10
N ARG A 425 -5.65 2.26 -47.19
CA ARG A 425 -6.34 3.52 -46.85
C ARG A 425 -6.69 3.57 -45.37
N GLU A 426 -7.03 4.75 -44.86
CA GLU A 426 -7.56 4.86 -43.50
C GLU A 426 -8.89 4.09 -43.36
N PRO A 427 -9.00 3.26 -42.28
CA PRO A 427 -10.21 2.47 -42.04
C PRO A 427 -11.34 3.34 -41.48
N THR A 428 -12.58 3.00 -41.87
CA THR A 428 -13.78 3.60 -41.29
C THR A 428 -14.04 3.10 -39.88
N THR A 429 -14.79 3.87 -39.07
CA THR A 429 -15.18 3.47 -37.71
C THR A 429 -15.95 2.15 -37.66
N GLU A 430 -16.67 1.81 -38.71
CA GLU A 430 -17.44 0.57 -38.85
C GLU A 430 -16.52 -0.65 -39.11
N GLU A 431 -15.50 -0.47 -39.95
CA GLU A 431 -14.49 -1.51 -40.23
C GLU A 431 -13.68 -1.83 -38.99
N ILE A 432 -13.25 -0.80 -38.23
CA ILE A 432 -12.55 -0.97 -36.98
C ILE A 432 -13.45 -1.69 -35.96
N ALA A 433 -14.70 -1.24 -35.80
CA ALA A 433 -15.66 -1.84 -34.88
C ALA A 433 -15.89 -3.33 -35.17
N LYS A 434 -15.98 -3.69 -36.44
CA LYS A 434 -16.16 -5.07 -36.93
C LYS A 434 -14.91 -5.93 -36.58
N LYS A 435 -13.68 -5.40 -36.80
CA LYS A 435 -12.45 -6.14 -36.51
C LYS A 435 -12.16 -6.25 -35.01
N MET A 436 -12.60 -5.24 -34.22
CA MET A 436 -12.46 -5.25 -32.75
C MET A 436 -13.58 -6.02 -32.02
N ASP A 437 -14.61 -6.45 -32.72
CA ASP A 437 -15.83 -7.06 -32.17
C ASP A 437 -16.49 -6.19 -31.08
N THR A 438 -16.66 -4.89 -31.40
CA THR A 438 -17.22 -3.90 -30.47
C THR A 438 -18.24 -3.01 -31.18
N SER A 439 -19.08 -2.31 -30.39
CA SER A 439 -20.06 -1.38 -30.98
C SER A 439 -19.38 -0.13 -31.56
N VAL A 440 -19.92 0.39 -32.67
CA VAL A 440 -19.43 1.60 -33.36
C VAL A 440 -19.37 2.81 -32.41
N ASP A 441 -20.32 2.92 -31.48
CA ASP A 441 -20.36 4.01 -30.52
C ASP A 441 -19.21 3.95 -29.51
N LYS A 442 -18.77 2.74 -29.09
CA LYS A 442 -17.57 2.59 -28.24
C LYS A 442 -16.33 3.03 -29.00
N VAL A 443 -16.19 2.69 -30.27
CA VAL A 443 -15.07 3.12 -31.12
C VAL A 443 -15.06 4.65 -31.31
N ARG A 444 -16.20 5.28 -31.54
CA ARG A 444 -16.32 6.75 -31.62
C ARG A 444 -15.89 7.42 -30.30
N LYS A 445 -16.37 6.92 -29.16
CA LYS A 445 -15.98 7.42 -27.83
C LYS A 445 -14.48 7.28 -27.60
N ALA A 446 -13.91 6.11 -27.91
CA ALA A 446 -12.48 5.86 -27.77
C ALA A 446 -11.65 6.80 -28.68
N ARG A 447 -12.08 7.04 -29.94
CA ARG A 447 -11.42 7.98 -30.85
C ARG A 447 -11.47 9.43 -30.35
N LYS A 448 -12.59 9.85 -29.73
CA LYS A 448 -12.69 11.18 -29.09
C LYS A 448 -11.76 11.32 -27.89
N LEU A 449 -11.66 10.29 -27.05
CA LEU A 449 -10.76 10.27 -25.88
C LEU A 449 -9.27 10.23 -26.27
N MET A 450 -8.95 9.80 -27.49
CA MET A 450 -7.57 9.72 -27.97
C MET A 450 -6.98 11.11 -28.27
N GLN A 451 -7.82 12.13 -28.51
CA GLN A 451 -7.36 13.50 -28.79
C GLN A 451 -6.73 14.11 -27.56
N ASP A 452 -5.56 14.71 -27.73
CA ASP A 452 -4.88 15.44 -26.67
C ASP A 452 -5.35 16.91 -26.68
N PRO A 453 -5.41 17.58 -25.51
CA PRO A 453 -5.73 19.00 -25.44
C PRO A 453 -4.60 19.83 -26.08
N ILE A 454 -4.99 20.88 -26.78
CA ILE A 454 -4.06 21.83 -27.41
C ILE A 454 -3.76 22.94 -26.40
N SER A 455 -2.51 23.41 -26.35
CA SER A 455 -2.12 24.52 -25.49
C SER A 455 -2.76 25.84 -25.96
N LEU A 456 -3.28 26.61 -25.02
CA LEU A 456 -3.80 27.96 -25.27
C LEU A 456 -2.72 28.96 -25.67
N GLU A 457 -1.44 28.69 -25.31
CA GLU A 457 -0.28 29.51 -25.65
C GLU A 457 0.26 29.20 -27.04
N THR A 458 -0.39 28.33 -27.82
CA THR A 458 0.03 28.03 -29.20
C THR A 458 -0.02 29.31 -30.04
N PRO A 459 1.11 29.78 -30.62
CA PRO A 459 1.12 30.99 -31.44
C PRO A 459 0.34 30.79 -32.73
N ILE A 460 -0.43 31.82 -33.13
CA ILE A 460 -1.21 31.84 -34.36
C ILE A 460 -0.72 33.03 -35.23
N GLY A 461 -0.58 32.79 -36.52
CA GLY A 461 -0.10 33.77 -37.49
C GLY A 461 1.39 33.69 -37.75
N GLU A 462 1.83 34.35 -38.84
CA GLU A 462 3.23 34.33 -39.27
C GLU A 462 4.17 35.05 -38.30
N ASN A 463 3.67 36.05 -37.57
CA ASN A 463 4.48 36.85 -36.63
C ASN A 463 4.47 36.31 -35.19
N GLY A 464 3.61 35.36 -34.86
CA GLY A 464 3.52 34.77 -33.52
C GLY A 464 3.00 35.70 -32.41
N ASP A 465 2.47 36.87 -32.75
CA ASP A 465 2.03 37.89 -31.80
C ASP A 465 0.69 37.56 -31.11
N SER A 466 -0.09 36.63 -31.67
CA SER A 466 -1.39 36.20 -31.14
C SER A 466 -1.33 34.76 -30.69
N GLN A 467 -2.00 34.47 -29.58
CA GLN A 467 -2.12 33.11 -29.03
C GLN A 467 -3.52 32.55 -29.28
N LEU A 468 -3.65 31.20 -29.29
CA LEU A 468 -4.95 30.54 -29.45
C LEU A 468 -5.96 30.98 -28.39
N GLY A 469 -5.50 31.25 -27.17
CA GLY A 469 -6.31 31.75 -26.06
C GLY A 469 -7.00 33.06 -26.34
N ASP A 470 -6.38 33.96 -27.11
CA ASP A 470 -6.93 35.27 -27.43
C ASP A 470 -8.14 35.22 -28.37
N LEU A 471 -8.29 34.10 -29.11
CA LEU A 471 -9.41 33.90 -30.03
C LEU A 471 -10.61 33.20 -29.39
N ILE A 472 -10.51 32.74 -28.14
CA ILE A 472 -11.57 32.04 -27.44
C ILE A 472 -12.45 33.05 -26.71
N GLU A 473 -13.73 33.12 -27.09
CA GLU A 473 -14.72 33.98 -26.45
C GLU A 473 -14.98 33.55 -25.00
N ASP A 474 -14.94 34.51 -24.07
CA ASP A 474 -15.37 34.28 -22.68
C ASP A 474 -16.90 34.27 -22.58
N LYS A 475 -17.48 33.08 -22.51
CA LYS A 475 -18.94 32.87 -22.36
C LYS A 475 -19.42 33.07 -20.93
N SER A 476 -18.53 33.23 -19.95
CA SER A 476 -18.91 33.47 -18.55
C SER A 476 -19.19 34.94 -18.26
N SER A 477 -18.67 35.83 -19.07
CA SER A 477 -18.91 37.27 -19.01
C SER A 477 -20.28 37.62 -19.57
N GLU A 478 -21.17 38.15 -18.72
CA GLU A 478 -22.47 38.66 -19.19
C GLU A 478 -22.25 39.86 -20.11
N SER A 479 -22.90 39.86 -21.27
CA SER A 479 -22.83 41.02 -22.15
C SER A 479 -23.38 42.28 -21.44
N PRO A 480 -22.81 43.47 -21.68
CA PRO A 480 -23.31 44.71 -21.09
C PRO A 480 -24.82 44.95 -21.38
N ALA A 481 -25.27 44.55 -22.56
CA ALA A 481 -26.69 44.65 -22.93
C ALA A 481 -27.56 43.72 -22.05
N ALA A 482 -27.14 42.45 -21.83
CA ALA A 482 -27.87 41.52 -20.98
C ALA A 482 -27.92 42.01 -19.50
N ARG A 483 -26.82 42.60 -19.02
CA ARG A 483 -26.78 43.18 -17.69
C ARG A 483 -27.74 44.38 -17.50
N VAL A 484 -27.83 45.25 -18.53
CA VAL A 484 -28.83 46.38 -18.53
C VAL A 484 -30.26 45.83 -18.55
N ILE A 485 -30.53 44.83 -19.43
CA ILE A 485 -31.85 44.19 -19.53
C ILE A 485 -32.24 43.58 -18.14
N THR A 486 -31.31 42.86 -17.50
CA THR A 486 -31.53 42.26 -16.18
C THR A 486 -31.76 43.31 -15.10
N SER A 487 -31.04 44.45 -15.15
CA SER A 487 -31.22 45.58 -14.22
C SER A 487 -32.57 46.22 -14.43
N ASN A 488 -32.97 46.52 -15.67
CA ASN A 488 -34.29 47.08 -15.98
C ASN A 488 -35.43 46.12 -15.60
N LEU A 489 -35.23 44.80 -15.81
CA LEU A 489 -36.21 43.80 -15.37
C LEU A 489 -36.39 43.82 -13.84
N ARG A 490 -35.29 43.95 -13.09
CA ARG A 490 -35.36 44.07 -11.61
C ARG A 490 -36.09 45.31 -11.17
N GLU A 491 -35.83 46.45 -11.79
CA GLU A 491 -36.51 47.73 -11.50
C GLU A 491 -38.01 47.63 -11.79
N ILE A 492 -38.41 47.20 -12.99
CA ILE A 492 -39.81 47.06 -13.35
C ILE A 492 -40.52 45.99 -12.53
N ALA A 493 -39.84 44.88 -12.18
CA ALA A 493 -40.37 43.87 -11.28
C ALA A 493 -40.59 44.46 -9.87
N GLY A 494 -39.66 45.31 -9.39
CA GLY A 494 -39.77 46.08 -8.15
C GLY A 494 -41.00 46.97 -8.15
N ASP A 495 -41.21 47.74 -9.17
CA ASP A 495 -42.36 48.65 -9.35
C ASP A 495 -43.68 47.88 -9.41
N VAL A 496 -43.72 46.79 -10.15
CA VAL A 496 -44.93 45.94 -10.23
C VAL A 496 -45.22 45.32 -8.85
N LEU A 497 -44.21 44.89 -8.08
CA LEU A 497 -44.40 44.35 -6.73
C LEU A 497 -44.90 45.41 -5.74
N GLN A 498 -44.49 46.66 -5.85
CA GLN A 498 -44.98 47.77 -5.03
C GLN A 498 -46.48 48.05 -5.21
N THR A 499 -47.07 47.62 -6.34
CA THR A 499 -48.54 47.74 -6.55
C THR A 499 -49.35 46.71 -5.76
N LEU A 500 -48.74 45.78 -5.10
CA LEU A 500 -49.34 44.82 -4.17
C LEU A 500 -49.49 45.41 -2.79
N SER A 501 -50.25 44.74 -1.91
CA SER A 501 -50.25 45.14 -0.50
C SER A 501 -48.90 44.85 0.13
N PRO A 502 -48.45 45.61 1.13
CA PRO A 502 -47.10 45.44 1.72
C PRO A 502 -46.82 44.01 2.25
N ARG A 503 -47.86 43.30 2.69
CA ARG A 503 -47.75 41.92 3.12
C ARG A 503 -47.57 40.95 1.94
N GLU A 504 -48.35 41.14 0.88
CA GLU A 504 -48.27 40.31 -0.33
C GLU A 504 -46.90 40.50 -1.04
N GLU A 505 -46.44 41.75 -1.15
CA GLU A 505 -45.14 42.09 -1.70
C GLU A 505 -44.01 41.39 -0.94
N ARG A 506 -43.99 41.53 0.38
CA ARG A 506 -42.89 40.95 1.17
C ARG A 506 -42.90 39.42 1.16
N VAL A 507 -44.08 38.79 1.11
CA VAL A 507 -44.18 37.32 0.94
C VAL A 507 -43.59 36.88 -0.40
N ILE A 508 -43.90 37.56 -1.51
CA ILE A 508 -43.38 37.24 -2.83
C ILE A 508 -41.86 37.48 -2.88
N ARG A 509 -41.37 38.64 -2.36
CA ARG A 509 -39.91 38.90 -2.33
C ARG A 509 -39.13 37.82 -1.59
N LEU A 510 -39.59 37.43 -0.40
CA LEU A 510 -38.95 36.39 0.38
C LEU A 510 -39.05 35.00 -0.25
N ARG A 511 -40.19 34.68 -0.88
CA ARG A 511 -40.44 33.37 -1.49
C ARG A 511 -39.56 33.12 -2.72
N PHE A 512 -39.41 34.17 -3.55
CA PHE A 512 -38.65 34.08 -4.81
C PHE A 512 -37.22 34.67 -4.71
N GLY A 513 -36.75 34.99 -3.53
CA GLY A 513 -35.40 35.51 -3.32
C GLY A 513 -35.14 36.87 -3.99
N LEU A 514 -36.16 37.71 -4.16
CA LEU A 514 -36.05 39.04 -4.77
C LEU A 514 -35.55 40.12 -3.80
N ASP A 515 -35.24 39.75 -2.58
CA ASP A 515 -34.55 40.62 -1.60
C ASP A 515 -33.02 40.53 -1.78
N ASN A 516 -32.30 41.49 -1.20
CA ASN A 516 -30.83 41.61 -1.29
C ASN A 516 -30.04 40.35 -0.87
N GLY A 517 -30.68 39.30 -0.35
CA GLY A 517 -30.05 38.02 0.02
C GLY A 517 -30.10 36.96 -1.07
N GLY A 518 -30.88 37.12 -2.17
CA GLY A 518 -30.91 36.26 -3.33
C GLY A 518 -31.36 34.79 -3.13
N HIS A 519 -31.80 34.41 -1.92
CA HIS A 519 -32.18 33.03 -1.61
C HIS A 519 -33.69 32.84 -1.55
N GLU A 520 -34.20 31.86 -2.30
CA GLU A 520 -35.57 31.42 -2.22
C GLU A 520 -35.85 30.78 -0.86
N ARG A 521 -36.95 31.20 -0.21
CA ARG A 521 -37.39 30.66 1.09
C ARG A 521 -38.58 29.74 0.94
N THR A 522 -38.64 28.72 1.77
CA THR A 522 -39.80 27.82 1.83
C THR A 522 -41.02 28.51 2.45
N LEU A 523 -42.24 28.00 2.14
CA LEU A 523 -43.48 28.53 2.72
C LEU A 523 -43.49 28.50 4.26
N GLU A 524 -42.75 27.56 4.83
CA GLU A 524 -42.65 27.38 6.27
C GLU A 524 -41.74 28.43 6.91
N GLU A 525 -40.58 28.71 6.33
CA GLU A 525 -39.66 29.76 6.74
C GLU A 525 -40.30 31.17 6.62
N VAL A 526 -41.00 31.39 5.50
CA VAL A 526 -41.77 32.65 5.36
C VAL A 526 -42.89 32.73 6.39
N GLY A 527 -43.57 31.61 6.70
CA GLY A 527 -44.58 31.54 7.75
C GLY A 527 -44.04 31.90 9.13
N GLN A 528 -42.84 31.41 9.47
CA GLN A 528 -42.14 31.75 10.73
C GLN A 528 -41.82 33.25 10.82
N ASN A 529 -41.37 33.89 9.73
CA ASN A 529 -41.07 35.32 9.69
C ASN A 529 -42.31 36.21 9.91
N PHE A 530 -43.49 35.74 9.54
CA PHE A 530 -44.76 36.47 9.69
C PHE A 530 -45.61 35.99 10.85
N ASN A 531 -45.18 35.00 11.64
CA ASN A 531 -45.94 34.34 12.70
C ASN A 531 -47.31 33.82 12.23
N VAL A 532 -47.35 33.19 11.04
CA VAL A 532 -48.57 32.61 10.45
C VAL A 532 -48.32 31.20 9.94
N THR A 533 -49.41 30.45 9.78
CA THR A 533 -49.29 29.06 9.28
C THR A 533 -48.87 29.01 7.82
N ARG A 534 -48.19 27.92 7.42
CA ARG A 534 -47.77 27.60 6.04
C ARG A 534 -48.93 27.77 5.05
N GLU A 535 -50.12 27.29 5.40
CA GLU A 535 -51.30 27.39 4.53
C GLU A 535 -51.76 28.85 4.32
N ARG A 536 -51.60 29.68 5.33
CA ARG A 536 -51.91 31.11 5.20
C ARG A 536 -50.95 31.82 4.24
N ILE A 537 -49.67 31.50 4.30
CA ILE A 537 -48.69 32.03 3.32
C ILE A 537 -48.99 31.55 1.92
N ARG A 538 -49.38 30.27 1.72
CA ARG A 538 -49.80 29.74 0.43
C ARG A 538 -51.00 30.48 -0.15
N GLN A 539 -51.98 30.84 0.71
CA GLN A 539 -53.15 31.62 0.26
C GLN A 539 -52.75 33.05 -0.14
N ILE A 540 -51.84 33.69 0.61
CA ILE A 540 -51.35 35.04 0.30
C ILE A 540 -50.56 35.01 -1.01
N GLU A 541 -49.65 34.03 -1.21
CA GLU A 541 -48.91 33.85 -2.42
C GLU A 541 -49.84 33.65 -3.63
N ALA A 542 -50.79 32.72 -3.55
CA ALA A 542 -51.76 32.47 -4.62
C ALA A 542 -52.59 33.71 -4.99
N LYS A 543 -52.99 34.51 -3.98
CA LYS A 543 -53.70 35.77 -4.18
C LYS A 543 -52.80 36.82 -4.83
N ALA A 544 -51.56 36.95 -4.39
CA ALA A 544 -50.59 37.89 -4.96
C ALA A 544 -50.27 37.55 -6.41
N LEU A 545 -49.98 36.26 -6.73
CA LEU A 545 -49.76 35.80 -8.09
C LEU A 545 -50.96 36.00 -9.01
N ARG A 546 -52.20 35.82 -8.51
CA ARG A 546 -53.44 36.12 -9.28
C ARG A 546 -53.54 37.61 -9.59
N LYS A 547 -53.18 38.48 -8.64
CA LYS A 547 -53.14 39.93 -8.88
C LYS A 547 -52.07 40.34 -9.89
N LEU A 548 -50.89 39.69 -9.88
CA LEU A 548 -49.80 39.93 -10.84
C LEU A 548 -50.15 39.46 -12.26
N ARG A 549 -50.97 38.42 -12.38
CA ARG A 549 -51.45 37.93 -13.68
C ARG A 549 -52.46 38.84 -14.35
N HIS A 550 -52.98 39.88 -13.66
CA HIS A 550 -53.91 40.82 -14.27
C HIS A 550 -53.26 41.56 -15.45
N PRO A 551 -53.95 41.72 -16.60
CA PRO A 551 -53.39 42.28 -17.84
C PRO A 551 -52.65 43.61 -17.67
N SER A 552 -53.14 44.51 -16.77
CA SER A 552 -52.51 45.80 -16.48
C SER A 552 -51.10 45.72 -15.87
N ARG A 553 -50.80 44.64 -15.15
CA ARG A 553 -49.50 44.41 -14.51
C ARG A 553 -48.65 43.45 -15.34
N ALA A 554 -49.24 42.39 -15.85
CA ALA A 554 -48.56 41.40 -16.68
C ALA A 554 -47.97 41.99 -17.98
N ARG A 555 -48.62 43.02 -18.56
CA ARG A 555 -48.16 43.69 -19.79
C ARG A 555 -46.76 44.31 -19.65
N LEU A 556 -46.43 44.86 -18.47
CA LEU A 556 -45.12 45.46 -18.22
C LEU A 556 -43.98 44.41 -18.21
N LEU A 557 -44.25 43.21 -17.69
CA LEU A 557 -43.28 42.11 -17.63
C LEU A 557 -43.26 41.28 -18.92
N LYS A 558 -44.36 41.30 -19.69
CA LYS A 558 -44.48 40.49 -20.94
C LYS A 558 -43.48 40.93 -22.01
N ASN A 559 -43.15 42.21 -22.06
CA ASN A 559 -42.19 42.76 -23.01
C ASN A 559 -40.77 42.16 -22.90
N PHE A 560 -40.41 41.65 -21.69
CA PHE A 560 -39.13 40.98 -21.47
C PHE A 560 -39.16 39.49 -21.79
N LEU A 561 -40.36 38.85 -21.85
CA LEU A 561 -40.51 37.46 -22.24
C LEU A 561 -40.56 37.27 -23.79
N GLU A 562 -41.06 38.30 -24.49
CA GLU A 562 -41.21 38.28 -25.96
C GLU A 562 -39.92 38.75 -26.69
N GLY A 563 -38.88 39.20 -25.97
CA GLY A 563 -37.59 39.64 -26.52
C GLY A 563 -36.51 38.56 -26.64
N GLU A 564 -36.80 37.34 -26.26
CA GLU A 564 -35.92 36.16 -26.46
C GLU A 564 -36.30 35.31 -27.67
N GLY A 565 -36.65 35.95 -28.80
CA GLY A 565 -36.92 35.29 -30.04
C GLY A 565 -35.88 35.63 -31.11
#